data_67d0c3c96e7fe20890f0fbddffc6a646
#
_entry.id   67d0c3c96e7fe20890f0fbddffc6a646
#
_cell.length_a   1.000
_cell.length_b   1.000
_cell.length_c   1.000
_cell.angle_alpha   90.00
_cell.angle_beta   90.00
_cell.angle_gamma   90.00
#
_symmetry.space_group_name_H-M   'P 1'
#
loop_
_entity.id
_entity.type
_entity.pdbx_description
1 polymer ?
#
loop_
_entity_poly.entity_id
_entity_poly.type
_entity_poly.pdbx_seq_one_letter_code
_entity_poly.pdbx_strand_id
1 'polypeptide(L)'
;MIGTILVPTDGSAGAEATIAHATEFARTYGAAVHTLYVVDTSGEPPAISRDEREDLLAPSERRGREATIRITDRAEELDLKAAREVREGTPYSEILAYADEYGVDLLVMGTHGRTGADRARLGSTTERVLTLADVPVLSVRLTDDDGSAPETISYDRIVIPTDGSDGAIRAAETALDVAEKYDAAVDTVYVVDPAPYDLEDASRSIVGLLTEGGRNATETVAEMARDRNLGVTTAVRRGNPADELLKYVSSVDADLVAMGTRGRSVGSGRLLGSTTARVVRRSPIPVLSVT
;
A
#
# COMPACT_ATOMS: atom_id res chain seq x y z
N MET A 1 13.84 7.76 6.34
CA MET A 1 13.56 9.02 5.58
C MET A 1 13.31 8.63 4.14
N ILE A 2 12.20 9.05 3.51
CA ILE A 2 11.88 8.70 2.12
C ILE A 2 12.66 9.63 1.19
N GLY A 3 13.62 9.10 0.42
CA GLY A 3 14.44 9.84 -0.54
C GLY A 3 14.15 9.46 -1.99
N THR A 4 13.64 8.24 -2.23
CA THR A 4 13.32 7.75 -3.56
C THR A 4 11.98 7.01 -3.54
N ILE A 5 11.04 7.42 -4.38
CA ILE A 5 9.72 6.81 -4.54
C ILE A 5 9.63 6.17 -5.91
N LEU A 6 9.26 4.89 -5.99
CA LEU A 6 9.02 4.21 -7.26
C LEU A 6 7.52 4.09 -7.53
N VAL A 7 7.13 4.50 -8.74
CA VAL A 7 5.78 4.38 -9.29
C VAL A 7 5.81 3.40 -10.46
N PRO A 8 5.58 2.10 -10.22
CA PRO A 8 5.39 1.14 -11.31
C PRO A 8 4.08 1.43 -12.04
N THR A 9 4.11 1.40 -13.36
CA THR A 9 2.93 1.65 -14.19
C THR A 9 2.77 0.58 -15.27
N ASP A 10 1.53 0.24 -15.59
CA ASP A 10 1.18 -0.59 -16.74
C ASP A 10 0.54 0.23 -17.88
N GLY A 11 0.52 1.55 -17.73
CA GLY A 11 -0.08 2.49 -18.67
C GLY A 11 -1.61 2.54 -18.62
N SER A 12 -2.23 1.98 -17.59
CA SER A 12 -3.68 2.11 -17.37
C SER A 12 -4.07 3.51 -16.89
N ALA A 13 -5.33 3.88 -17.06
CA ALA A 13 -5.87 5.16 -16.60
C ALA A 13 -5.75 5.37 -15.07
N GLY A 14 -5.62 4.28 -14.32
CA GLY A 14 -5.41 4.36 -12.88
C GLY A 14 -4.05 4.87 -12.40
N ALA A 15 -3.13 5.07 -13.32
CA ALA A 15 -1.84 5.64 -13.00
C ALA A 15 -1.96 7.07 -12.43
N GLU A 16 -2.95 7.86 -12.85
CA GLU A 16 -3.08 9.27 -12.42
C GLU A 16 -3.32 9.44 -10.92
N ALA A 17 -4.22 8.65 -10.33
CA ALA A 17 -4.41 8.68 -8.88
C ALA A 17 -3.13 8.27 -8.13
N THR A 18 -2.42 7.26 -8.64
CA THR A 18 -1.15 6.82 -8.08
C THR A 18 -0.07 7.91 -8.15
N ILE A 19 -0.01 8.64 -9.26
CA ILE A 19 0.92 9.77 -9.47
C ILE A 19 0.66 10.87 -8.44
N ALA A 20 -0.61 11.25 -8.23
CA ALA A 20 -0.96 12.31 -7.31
C ALA A 20 -0.50 12.00 -5.87
N HIS A 21 -0.71 10.77 -5.39
CA HIS A 21 -0.18 10.34 -4.10
C HIS A 21 1.35 10.29 -4.05
N ALA A 22 2.00 9.78 -5.10
CA ALA A 22 3.46 9.69 -5.18
C ALA A 22 4.12 11.08 -5.18
N THR A 23 3.58 12.02 -5.96
CA THR A 23 4.10 13.39 -6.03
C THR A 23 3.85 14.16 -4.73
N GLU A 24 2.74 13.94 -4.04
CA GLU A 24 2.48 14.52 -2.73
C GLU A 24 3.49 14.04 -1.67
N PHE A 25 3.75 12.72 -1.60
CA PHE A 25 4.82 12.19 -0.75
C PHE A 25 6.19 12.75 -1.16
N ALA A 26 6.49 12.79 -2.47
CA ALA A 26 7.77 13.31 -2.95
C ALA A 26 7.98 14.78 -2.56
N ARG A 27 6.94 15.61 -2.69
CA ARG A 27 6.98 17.03 -2.30
C ARG A 27 7.22 17.18 -0.80
N THR A 28 6.49 16.41 0.02
CA THR A 28 6.55 16.50 1.49
C THR A 28 7.89 16.01 2.05
N TYR A 29 8.50 15.00 1.41
CA TYR A 29 9.78 14.42 1.85
C TYR A 29 10.99 14.98 1.11
N GLY A 30 10.81 15.72 0.02
CA GLY A 30 11.90 16.15 -0.87
C GLY A 30 12.51 14.98 -1.64
N ALA A 31 11.70 13.96 -1.95
CA ALA A 31 12.11 12.72 -2.59
C ALA A 31 12.15 12.83 -4.13
N ALA A 32 12.95 11.99 -4.76
CA ALA A 32 12.90 11.78 -6.21
C ALA A 32 11.77 10.80 -6.57
N VAL A 33 11.14 11.01 -7.73
CA VAL A 33 10.12 10.11 -8.28
C VAL A 33 10.73 9.30 -9.42
N HIS A 34 10.79 8.00 -9.22
CA HIS A 34 11.16 7.05 -10.27
C HIS A 34 9.92 6.40 -10.84
N THR A 35 9.88 6.16 -12.14
CA THR A 35 8.81 5.40 -12.77
C THR A 35 9.36 4.25 -13.59
N LEU A 36 8.72 3.09 -13.47
CA LEU A 36 9.10 1.88 -14.15
C LEU A 36 7.90 1.30 -14.90
N TYR A 37 8.10 1.01 -16.18
CA TYR A 37 7.20 0.16 -16.93
C TYR A 37 7.90 -1.16 -17.24
N VAL A 38 7.20 -2.27 -17.05
CA VAL A 38 7.73 -3.59 -17.39
C VAL A 38 6.94 -4.18 -18.55
N VAL A 39 7.64 -4.46 -19.64
CA VAL A 39 7.13 -5.26 -20.76
C VAL A 39 7.10 -6.71 -20.28
N ASP A 40 5.89 -7.25 -20.08
CA ASP A 40 5.72 -8.60 -19.56
C ASP A 40 6.07 -9.64 -20.62
N THR A 41 7.16 -10.34 -20.39
CA THR A 41 7.66 -11.44 -21.24
C THR A 41 7.42 -12.83 -20.64
N SER A 42 6.71 -12.92 -19.52
CA SER A 42 6.45 -14.19 -18.83
C SER A 42 5.62 -15.20 -19.64
N GLY A 43 4.85 -14.72 -20.60
CA GLY A 43 4.05 -15.53 -21.53
C GLY A 43 4.65 -15.67 -22.94
N GLU A 44 5.91 -15.29 -23.14
CA GLU A 44 6.56 -15.34 -24.45
C GLU A 44 6.74 -16.76 -24.96
N PRO A 45 6.39 -17.06 -26.23
CA PRO A 45 6.59 -18.41 -26.78
C PRO A 45 8.07 -18.81 -26.82
N PRO A 46 8.43 -20.06 -26.46
CA PRO A 46 9.82 -20.48 -26.34
C PRO A 46 10.60 -20.56 -27.66
N ALA A 47 9.94 -20.46 -28.81
CA ALA A 47 10.54 -20.54 -30.13
C ALA A 47 10.00 -19.44 -31.05
N ILE A 48 10.42 -18.19 -30.80
CA ILE A 48 10.07 -17.02 -31.60
C ILE A 48 11.35 -16.46 -32.24
N SER A 49 11.30 -16.04 -33.49
CA SER A 49 12.43 -15.38 -34.14
C SER A 49 12.62 -13.96 -33.55
N ARG A 50 13.82 -13.40 -33.74
CA ARG A 50 14.12 -12.06 -33.23
C ARG A 50 13.17 -10.99 -33.77
N ASP A 51 12.89 -11.04 -35.06
CA ASP A 51 12.02 -10.05 -35.72
C ASP A 51 10.58 -10.17 -35.23
N GLU A 52 10.07 -11.41 -35.11
CA GLU A 52 8.73 -11.65 -34.56
C GLU A 52 8.63 -11.20 -33.07
N ARG A 53 9.70 -11.38 -32.31
CA ARG A 53 9.76 -10.91 -30.92
C ARG A 53 9.72 -9.37 -30.85
N GLU A 54 10.50 -8.69 -31.68
CA GLU A 54 10.52 -7.24 -31.76
C GLU A 54 9.12 -6.69 -32.14
N ASP A 55 8.47 -7.27 -33.14
CA ASP A 55 7.11 -6.90 -33.53
C ASP A 55 6.09 -7.16 -32.40
N LEU A 56 6.24 -8.24 -31.63
CA LEU A 56 5.37 -8.60 -30.52
C LEU A 56 5.49 -7.60 -29.35
N LEU A 57 6.72 -7.18 -29.02
CA LEU A 57 6.98 -6.32 -27.86
C LEU A 57 6.85 -4.83 -28.15
N ALA A 58 7.09 -4.39 -29.38
CA ALA A 58 7.08 -2.98 -29.78
C ALA A 58 5.84 -2.17 -29.34
N PRO A 59 4.59 -2.72 -29.40
CA PRO A 59 3.41 -2.00 -28.92
C PRO A 59 3.44 -1.78 -27.39
N SER A 60 3.94 -2.76 -26.63
CA SER A 60 4.06 -2.65 -25.18
C SER A 60 5.15 -1.67 -24.77
N GLU A 61 6.31 -1.72 -25.42
CA GLU A 61 7.39 -0.77 -25.19
C GLU A 61 6.99 0.68 -25.49
N ARG A 62 6.30 0.93 -26.61
CA ARG A 62 5.78 2.26 -26.95
C ARG A 62 4.86 2.77 -25.85
N ARG A 63 3.90 1.95 -25.41
CA ARG A 63 3.00 2.28 -24.32
C ARG A 63 3.77 2.57 -23.04
N GLY A 64 4.81 1.79 -22.73
CA GLY A 64 5.67 1.98 -21.58
C GLY A 64 6.38 3.32 -21.61
N ARG A 65 6.96 3.68 -22.76
CA ARG A 65 7.59 4.98 -22.94
C ARG A 65 6.59 6.13 -22.73
N GLU A 66 5.41 6.04 -23.33
CA GLU A 66 4.37 7.08 -23.20
C GLU A 66 3.86 7.20 -21.74
N ALA A 67 3.66 6.07 -21.07
CA ALA A 67 3.20 6.05 -19.69
C ALA A 67 4.24 6.63 -18.72
N THR A 68 5.51 6.26 -18.88
CA THR A 68 6.58 6.76 -18.03
C THR A 68 6.88 8.24 -18.26
N ILE A 69 6.76 8.73 -19.50
CA ILE A 69 6.87 10.16 -19.83
C ILE A 69 5.82 10.96 -19.07
N ARG A 70 4.54 10.57 -19.14
CA ARG A 70 3.47 11.30 -18.43
C ARG A 70 3.72 11.44 -16.93
N ILE A 71 4.28 10.40 -16.29
CA ILE A 71 4.58 10.42 -14.86
C ILE A 71 5.76 11.35 -14.56
N THR A 72 6.84 11.26 -15.35
CA THR A 72 8.00 12.15 -15.16
C THR A 72 7.67 13.59 -15.44
N ASP A 73 6.94 13.88 -16.53
CA ASP A 73 6.52 15.25 -16.87
C ASP A 73 5.70 15.85 -15.71
N ARG A 74 4.77 15.05 -15.14
CA ARG A 74 3.97 15.52 -13.98
C ARG A 74 4.83 15.80 -12.75
N ALA A 75 5.85 14.99 -12.47
CA ALA A 75 6.76 15.22 -11.36
C ALA A 75 7.63 16.47 -11.62
N GLU A 76 8.13 16.65 -12.84
CA GLU A 76 8.95 17.81 -13.26
C GLU A 76 8.14 19.12 -13.22
N GLU A 77 6.84 19.10 -13.58
CA GLU A 77 5.92 20.25 -13.41
C GLU A 77 5.82 20.72 -11.95
N LEU A 78 6.11 19.85 -10.99
CA LEU A 78 6.12 20.14 -9.57
C LEU A 78 7.52 20.36 -9.00
N ASP A 79 8.51 20.63 -9.87
CA ASP A 79 9.92 20.82 -9.52
C ASP A 79 10.56 19.63 -8.79
N LEU A 80 10.03 18.40 -8.99
CA LEU A 80 10.58 17.17 -8.41
C LEU A 80 11.60 16.55 -9.35
N LYS A 81 12.64 15.93 -8.76
CA LYS A 81 13.55 15.09 -9.53
C LYS A 81 12.82 13.84 -10.02
N ALA A 82 12.94 13.53 -11.30
CA ALA A 82 12.28 12.38 -11.89
C ALA A 82 13.23 11.50 -12.68
N ALA A 83 13.01 10.20 -12.67
CA ALA A 83 13.71 9.21 -13.49
C ALA A 83 12.71 8.21 -14.06
N ARG A 84 13.01 7.66 -15.25
CA ARG A 84 12.14 6.66 -15.89
C ARG A 84 12.93 5.54 -16.52
N GLU A 85 12.33 4.35 -16.49
CA GLU A 85 12.92 3.20 -17.17
C GLU A 85 11.80 2.29 -17.74
N VAL A 86 12.12 1.58 -18.81
CA VAL A 86 11.32 0.50 -19.37
C VAL A 86 12.18 -0.75 -19.35
N ARG A 87 11.72 -1.80 -18.68
CA ARG A 87 12.39 -3.10 -18.59
C ARG A 87 11.55 -4.20 -19.24
N GLU A 88 12.18 -5.29 -19.59
CA GLU A 88 11.53 -6.53 -19.99
C GLU A 88 11.65 -7.56 -18.89
N GLY A 89 10.60 -8.35 -18.66
CA GLY A 89 10.65 -9.40 -17.65
C GLY A 89 9.30 -9.68 -17.00
N THR A 90 9.33 -10.33 -15.86
CA THR A 90 8.15 -10.56 -15.04
C THR A 90 7.88 -9.31 -14.19
N PRO A 91 6.72 -8.65 -14.29
CA PRO A 91 6.50 -7.32 -13.70
C PRO A 91 6.86 -7.19 -12.22
N TYR A 92 6.37 -8.08 -11.35
CA TYR A 92 6.69 -7.99 -9.92
C TYR A 92 8.19 -8.17 -9.63
N SER A 93 8.87 -9.02 -10.40
CA SER A 93 10.30 -9.31 -10.21
C SER A 93 11.15 -8.10 -10.57
N GLU A 94 10.85 -7.49 -11.73
CA GLU A 94 11.56 -6.28 -12.17
C GLU A 94 11.31 -5.07 -11.27
N ILE A 95 10.09 -4.93 -10.71
CA ILE A 95 9.77 -3.89 -9.74
C ILE A 95 10.61 -4.05 -8.47
N LEU A 96 10.70 -5.27 -7.93
CA LEU A 96 11.48 -5.54 -6.73
C LEU A 96 12.98 -5.39 -6.98
N ALA A 97 13.48 -5.89 -8.12
CA ALA A 97 14.88 -5.73 -8.52
C ALA A 97 15.25 -4.24 -8.69
N TYR A 98 14.38 -3.45 -9.32
CA TYR A 98 14.57 -2.00 -9.44
C TYR A 98 14.61 -1.32 -8.08
N ALA A 99 13.70 -1.69 -7.17
CA ALA A 99 13.64 -1.11 -5.85
C ALA A 99 14.94 -1.34 -5.04
N ASP A 100 15.50 -2.53 -5.14
CA ASP A 100 16.79 -2.87 -4.52
C ASP A 100 17.97 -2.14 -5.20
N GLU A 101 18.04 -2.14 -6.53
CA GLU A 101 19.10 -1.53 -7.33
C GLU A 101 19.25 -0.02 -7.08
N TYR A 102 18.12 0.69 -6.98
CA TYR A 102 18.10 2.15 -6.84
C TYR A 102 17.84 2.64 -5.42
N GLY A 103 17.79 1.74 -4.43
CA GLY A 103 17.55 2.11 -3.04
C GLY A 103 16.21 2.84 -2.86
N VAL A 104 15.14 2.27 -3.40
CA VAL A 104 13.79 2.83 -3.26
C VAL A 104 13.32 2.72 -1.82
N ASP A 105 12.75 3.79 -1.28
CA ASP A 105 12.25 3.82 0.10
C ASP A 105 10.73 3.60 0.20
N LEU A 106 10.01 3.86 -0.90
CA LEU A 106 8.55 3.71 -0.97
C LEU A 106 8.12 3.28 -2.38
N LEU A 107 7.32 2.23 -2.46
CA LEU A 107 6.58 1.85 -3.66
C LEU A 107 5.18 2.45 -3.63
N VAL A 108 4.74 3.11 -4.71
CA VAL A 108 3.37 3.63 -4.83
C VAL A 108 2.72 3.02 -6.06
N MET A 109 1.68 2.21 -5.87
CA MET A 109 1.09 1.46 -6.97
C MET A 109 -0.42 1.27 -6.85
N GLY A 110 -1.08 1.12 -7.99
CA GLY A 110 -2.50 0.84 -8.04
C GLY A 110 -2.83 -0.56 -7.53
N THR A 111 -4.01 -0.73 -6.94
CA THR A 111 -4.50 -2.06 -6.52
C THR A 111 -4.87 -2.96 -7.70
N HIS A 112 -5.12 -2.38 -8.88
CA HIS A 112 -5.50 -3.07 -10.11
C HIS A 112 -4.74 -2.48 -11.29
N GLY A 113 -4.52 -3.30 -12.33
CA GLY A 113 -3.95 -2.87 -13.60
C GLY A 113 -4.98 -3.00 -14.74
N ARG A 114 -4.49 -2.92 -16.00
CA ARG A 114 -5.28 -2.97 -17.24
C ARG A 114 -6.23 -4.16 -17.36
N THR A 115 -5.87 -5.32 -16.85
CA THR A 115 -6.63 -6.56 -16.96
C THR A 115 -7.66 -6.74 -15.86
N GLY A 116 -7.75 -5.80 -14.93
CA GLY A 116 -8.64 -5.84 -13.77
C GLY A 116 -10.11 -5.65 -14.12
N ALA A 117 -10.65 -6.48 -15.02
CA ALA A 117 -12.10 -6.53 -15.30
C ALA A 117 -12.92 -6.92 -14.05
N ASP A 118 -12.29 -7.59 -13.08
CA ASP A 118 -12.89 -7.97 -11.79
C ASP A 118 -12.23 -7.14 -10.67
N ARG A 119 -12.76 -5.94 -10.42
CA ARG A 119 -12.33 -5.04 -9.33
C ARG A 119 -12.53 -5.63 -7.92
N ALA A 120 -13.10 -6.82 -7.83
CA ALA A 120 -13.23 -7.56 -6.59
C ALA A 120 -11.94 -8.30 -6.19
N ARG A 121 -10.92 -8.35 -7.06
CA ARG A 121 -9.65 -9.06 -6.81
C ARG A 121 -8.47 -8.09 -6.88
N LEU A 122 -7.50 -8.28 -6.00
CA LEU A 122 -6.21 -7.58 -6.06
C LEU A 122 -5.45 -8.02 -7.32
N GLY A 123 -4.77 -7.09 -7.99
CA GLY A 123 -3.94 -7.39 -9.15
C GLY A 123 -2.79 -8.32 -8.78
N SER A 124 -2.48 -9.30 -9.63
CA SER A 124 -1.44 -10.31 -9.36
C SER A 124 -0.06 -9.71 -9.12
N THR A 125 0.30 -8.66 -9.83
CA THR A 125 1.57 -7.93 -9.62
C THR A 125 1.58 -7.24 -8.27
N THR A 126 0.52 -6.50 -7.93
CA THR A 126 0.39 -5.79 -6.65
C THR A 126 0.40 -6.76 -5.47
N GLU A 127 -0.31 -7.88 -5.56
CA GLU A 127 -0.32 -8.91 -4.52
C GLU A 127 1.08 -9.50 -4.28
N ARG A 128 1.83 -9.77 -5.36
CA ARG A 128 3.20 -10.28 -5.26
C ARG A 128 4.17 -9.25 -4.71
N VAL A 129 4.06 -7.99 -5.12
CA VAL A 129 4.88 -6.90 -4.57
C VAL A 129 4.59 -6.72 -3.08
N LEU A 130 3.33 -6.63 -2.66
CA LEU A 130 2.93 -6.55 -1.25
C LEU A 130 3.44 -7.71 -0.40
N THR A 131 3.57 -8.88 -1.01
CA THR A 131 4.04 -10.11 -0.32
C THR A 131 5.56 -10.15 -0.17
N LEU A 132 6.30 -9.58 -1.13
CA LEU A 132 7.73 -9.81 -1.31
C LEU A 132 8.59 -8.56 -1.09
N ALA A 133 8.01 -7.37 -1.14
CA ALA A 133 8.74 -6.13 -0.96
C ALA A 133 9.33 -6.02 0.46
N ASP A 134 10.56 -5.58 0.54
CA ASP A 134 11.26 -5.28 1.79
C ASP A 134 11.11 -3.78 2.17
N VAL A 135 10.44 -3.00 1.32
CA VAL A 135 10.12 -1.58 1.52
C VAL A 135 8.62 -1.37 1.64
N PRO A 136 8.17 -0.29 2.29
CA PRO A 136 6.75 0.06 2.36
C PRO A 136 6.10 0.19 0.99
N VAL A 137 4.84 -0.26 0.89
CA VAL A 137 4.04 -0.18 -0.34
C VAL A 137 2.76 0.60 -0.08
N LEU A 138 2.61 1.75 -0.69
CA LEU A 138 1.37 2.52 -0.71
C LEU A 138 0.49 2.03 -1.87
N SER A 139 -0.58 1.36 -1.52
CA SER A 139 -1.57 0.86 -2.47
C SER A 139 -2.72 1.86 -2.63
N VAL A 140 -2.94 2.33 -3.84
CA VAL A 140 -3.99 3.29 -4.17
C VAL A 140 -5.10 2.57 -4.95
N ARG A 141 -6.32 2.63 -4.45
CA ARG A 141 -7.46 2.07 -5.16
C ARG A 141 -7.95 3.04 -6.22
N LEU A 142 -8.15 2.52 -7.42
CA LEU A 142 -8.74 3.28 -8.51
C LEU A 142 -10.26 3.33 -8.29
N THR A 143 -10.81 4.53 -8.13
CA THR A 143 -12.25 4.77 -8.08
C THR A 143 -12.81 4.95 -9.49
N ASP A 144 -14.11 4.68 -9.67
CA ASP A 144 -14.82 4.82 -10.95
C ASP A 144 -15.13 6.28 -11.33
N ASP A 145 -14.82 7.22 -10.47
CA ASP A 145 -15.02 8.64 -10.71
C ASP A 145 -14.02 9.10 -11.76
N ASP A 146 -14.48 9.22 -12.98
CA ASP A 146 -13.93 9.76 -14.26
C ASP A 146 -12.43 10.13 -14.34
N GLY A 147 -11.58 9.49 -13.53
CA GLY A 147 -10.11 9.60 -13.65
C GLY A 147 -9.53 10.95 -13.19
N SER A 148 -10.32 11.83 -12.61
CA SER A 148 -9.79 13.05 -12.02
C SER A 148 -9.12 12.73 -10.68
N ALA A 149 -7.79 12.88 -10.62
CA ALA A 149 -7.08 12.88 -9.35
C ALA A 149 -7.66 14.00 -8.45
N PRO A 150 -7.80 13.79 -7.14
CA PRO A 150 -8.21 14.86 -6.23
C PRO A 150 -7.27 16.06 -6.40
N GLU A 151 -7.82 17.27 -6.46
CA GLU A 151 -7.05 18.51 -6.63
C GLU A 151 -6.01 18.72 -5.52
N THR A 152 -6.27 18.19 -4.35
CA THR A 152 -5.37 18.26 -3.19
C THR A 152 -5.43 16.95 -2.42
N ILE A 153 -4.28 16.36 -2.18
CA ILE A 153 -4.12 15.21 -1.30
C ILE A 153 -3.55 15.72 0.02
N SER A 154 -4.20 15.37 1.12
CA SER A 154 -3.69 15.55 2.48
C SER A 154 -3.82 14.24 3.25
N TYR A 155 -3.04 14.11 4.31
CA TYR A 155 -3.08 12.98 5.22
C TYR A 155 -3.22 13.52 6.65
N ASP A 156 -4.41 14.07 6.94
CA ASP A 156 -4.67 14.73 8.22
C ASP A 156 -5.04 13.73 9.33
N ARG A 157 -5.46 12.50 8.94
CA ARG A 157 -5.81 11.43 9.86
C ARG A 157 -5.37 10.06 9.37
N ILE A 158 -4.57 9.37 10.17
CA ILE A 158 -4.00 8.06 9.87
C ILE A 158 -4.55 6.99 10.82
N VAL A 159 -5.16 5.95 10.28
CA VAL A 159 -5.60 4.77 11.05
C VAL A 159 -4.48 3.73 11.05
N ILE A 160 -4.05 3.32 12.24
CA ILE A 160 -3.02 2.31 12.49
C ILE A 160 -3.65 1.09 13.16
N PRO A 161 -4.07 0.07 12.40
CA PRO A 161 -4.53 -1.18 12.98
C PRO A 161 -3.36 -1.93 13.62
N THR A 162 -3.58 -2.49 14.79
CA THR A 162 -2.59 -3.32 15.47
C THR A 162 -3.22 -4.62 15.97
N ASP A 163 -2.46 -5.72 15.88
CA ASP A 163 -2.76 -6.98 16.55
C ASP A 163 -1.72 -7.28 17.63
N GLY A 164 -0.82 -6.33 17.90
CA GLY A 164 0.26 -6.45 18.86
C GLY A 164 1.41 -7.35 18.39
N SER A 165 1.50 -7.67 17.10
CA SER A 165 2.65 -8.37 16.52
C SER A 165 3.80 -7.41 16.21
N ASP A 166 5.03 -7.96 16.09
CA ASP A 166 6.20 -7.16 15.69
C ASP A 166 6.00 -6.48 14.32
N GLY A 167 5.29 -7.14 13.39
CA GLY A 167 4.93 -6.55 12.10
C GLY A 167 4.00 -5.35 12.24
N ALA A 168 3.03 -5.41 13.16
CA ALA A 168 2.15 -4.28 13.44
C ALA A 168 2.89 -3.12 14.12
N ILE A 169 3.87 -3.41 14.98
CA ILE A 169 4.71 -2.38 15.61
C ILE A 169 5.59 -1.68 14.57
N ARG A 170 6.26 -2.44 13.68
CA ARG A 170 7.03 -1.81 12.57
C ARG A 170 6.15 -0.95 11.67
N ALA A 171 4.94 -1.41 11.37
CA ALA A 171 3.99 -0.62 10.60
C ALA A 171 3.59 0.66 11.34
N ALA A 172 3.40 0.58 12.66
CA ALA A 172 3.12 1.75 13.49
C ALA A 172 4.29 2.74 13.49
N GLU A 173 5.54 2.29 13.61
CA GLU A 173 6.73 3.15 13.51
C GLU A 173 6.74 3.93 12.19
N THR A 174 6.59 3.22 11.07
CA THR A 174 6.54 3.84 9.73
C THR A 174 5.36 4.82 9.60
N ALA A 175 4.20 4.45 10.11
CA ALA A 175 3.01 5.28 10.07
C ALA A 175 3.15 6.57 10.90
N LEU A 176 3.80 6.47 12.06
CA LEU A 176 4.06 7.61 12.93
C LEU A 176 5.08 8.58 12.31
N ASP A 177 6.09 8.07 11.59
CA ASP A 177 7.01 8.92 10.81
C ASP A 177 6.26 9.70 9.71
N VAL A 178 5.24 9.07 9.08
CA VAL A 178 4.33 9.76 8.14
C VAL A 178 3.47 10.78 8.88
N ALA A 179 2.88 10.39 10.01
CA ALA A 179 2.04 11.28 10.80
C ALA A 179 2.78 12.54 11.27
N GLU A 180 4.03 12.41 11.72
CA GLU A 180 4.86 13.57 12.07
C GLU A 180 5.09 14.51 10.88
N LYS A 181 5.30 13.94 9.70
CA LYS A 181 5.58 14.72 8.49
C LYS A 181 4.39 15.54 8.01
N TYR A 182 3.18 15.03 8.25
CA TYR A 182 1.91 15.65 7.84
C TYR A 182 1.18 16.36 9.00
N ASP A 183 1.73 16.34 10.22
CA ASP A 183 1.04 16.81 11.45
C ASP A 183 -0.33 16.13 11.61
N ALA A 184 -0.40 14.84 11.30
CA ALA A 184 -1.63 14.07 11.22
C ALA A 184 -2.07 13.57 12.61
N ALA A 185 -3.38 13.53 12.84
CA ALA A 185 -3.97 12.81 13.96
C ALA A 185 -3.87 11.29 13.73
N VAL A 186 -3.65 10.53 14.80
CA VAL A 186 -3.50 9.08 14.75
C VAL A 186 -4.66 8.40 15.45
N ASP A 187 -5.24 7.39 14.78
CA ASP A 187 -6.20 6.48 15.39
C ASP A 187 -5.64 5.06 15.41
N THR A 188 -5.38 4.50 16.59
CA THR A 188 -4.95 3.10 16.69
C THR A 188 -6.12 2.20 17.04
N VAL A 189 -6.26 1.09 16.31
CA VAL A 189 -7.44 0.21 16.36
C VAL A 189 -7.05 -1.24 16.50
N TYR A 190 -7.62 -1.91 17.49
CA TYR A 190 -7.58 -3.36 17.63
C TYR A 190 -8.95 -3.96 17.36
N VAL A 191 -9.02 -5.07 16.63
CA VAL A 191 -10.28 -5.79 16.41
C VAL A 191 -10.19 -7.18 17.03
N VAL A 192 -11.06 -7.44 18.00
CA VAL A 192 -11.26 -8.77 18.57
C VAL A 192 -12.07 -9.59 17.57
N ASP A 193 -11.42 -10.57 16.92
CA ASP A 193 -12.10 -11.54 16.05
C ASP A 193 -12.72 -12.66 16.88
N PRO A 194 -14.04 -12.82 16.89
CA PRO A 194 -14.70 -13.90 17.62
C PRO A 194 -14.57 -15.27 16.93
N ALA A 195 -14.35 -15.30 15.61
CA ALA A 195 -14.47 -16.52 14.81
C ALA A 195 -13.47 -17.64 15.17
N PRO A 196 -12.17 -17.37 15.47
CA PRO A 196 -11.22 -18.42 15.78
C PRO A 196 -11.50 -19.17 17.08
N TYR A 197 -12.33 -18.60 17.95
CA TYR A 197 -12.54 -19.10 19.32
C TYR A 197 -13.95 -19.61 19.59
N ASP A 198 -14.81 -19.65 18.58
CA ASP A 198 -16.24 -19.99 18.75
C ASP A 198 -16.92 -19.17 19.87
N LEU A 199 -16.60 -17.86 19.90
CA LEU A 199 -16.94 -16.95 20.99
C LEU A 199 -18.43 -16.54 21.02
N GLU A 200 -19.31 -17.15 20.21
CA GLU A 200 -20.74 -16.90 20.34
C GLU A 200 -21.25 -17.39 21.70
N ASP A 201 -20.66 -18.49 22.22
CA ASP A 201 -20.97 -19.08 23.55
C ASP A 201 -19.88 -18.88 24.62
N ALA A 202 -18.81 -18.08 24.29
CA ALA A 202 -17.70 -17.89 25.22
C ALA A 202 -18.10 -17.14 26.49
N SER A 203 -17.53 -17.54 27.63
CA SER A 203 -17.71 -16.84 28.88
C SER A 203 -17.28 -15.38 28.76
N ARG A 204 -17.98 -14.47 29.44
CA ARG A 204 -17.64 -13.04 29.51
C ARG A 204 -16.17 -12.80 29.90
N SER A 205 -15.57 -13.73 30.65
CA SER A 205 -14.14 -13.64 31.05
C SER A 205 -13.18 -13.75 29.89
N ILE A 206 -13.42 -14.63 28.91
CA ILE A 206 -12.54 -14.78 27.73
C ILE A 206 -12.62 -13.53 26.84
N VAL A 207 -13.83 -13.05 26.58
CA VAL A 207 -14.04 -11.81 25.82
C VAL A 207 -13.38 -10.61 26.53
N GLY A 208 -13.45 -10.58 27.85
CA GLY A 208 -12.79 -9.56 28.67
C GLY A 208 -11.26 -9.58 28.50
N LEU A 209 -10.64 -10.75 28.57
CA LEU A 209 -9.19 -10.91 28.40
C LEU A 209 -8.71 -10.51 26.98
N LEU A 210 -9.47 -10.88 25.94
CA LEU A 210 -9.14 -10.49 24.56
C LEU A 210 -9.28 -8.97 24.35
N THR A 211 -10.29 -8.37 24.98
CA THR A 211 -10.48 -6.91 24.93
C THR A 211 -9.37 -6.17 25.68
N GLU A 212 -8.93 -6.70 26.83
CA GLU A 212 -7.81 -6.14 27.58
C GLU A 212 -6.48 -6.26 26.79
N GLY A 213 -6.23 -7.42 26.17
CA GLY A 213 -5.10 -7.60 25.24
C GLY A 213 -5.12 -6.58 24.09
N GLY A 214 -6.32 -6.32 23.55
CA GLY A 214 -6.50 -5.29 22.53
C GLY A 214 -6.22 -3.88 23.02
N ARG A 215 -6.64 -3.53 24.24
CA ARG A 215 -6.32 -2.24 24.86
C ARG A 215 -4.82 -2.06 25.07
N ASN A 216 -4.13 -3.10 25.54
CA ASN A 216 -2.69 -3.06 25.73
C ASN A 216 -1.96 -2.87 24.39
N ALA A 217 -2.40 -3.57 23.34
CA ALA A 217 -1.79 -3.42 22.00
C ALA A 217 -2.01 -2.01 21.41
N THR A 218 -3.21 -1.44 21.58
CA THR A 218 -3.46 -0.05 21.12
C THR A 218 -2.72 0.97 22.00
N GLU A 219 -2.62 0.74 23.30
CA GLU A 219 -1.88 1.65 24.20
C GLU A 219 -0.41 1.70 23.86
N THR A 220 0.23 0.57 23.52
CA THR A 220 1.62 0.55 23.04
C THR A 220 1.84 1.50 21.87
N VAL A 221 0.97 1.46 20.86
CA VAL A 221 1.04 2.39 19.71
C VAL A 221 0.73 3.83 20.12
N ALA A 222 -0.21 4.01 21.04
CA ALA A 222 -0.56 5.34 21.55
C ALA A 222 0.59 5.99 22.34
N GLU A 223 1.34 5.21 23.12
CA GLU A 223 2.55 5.69 23.80
C GLU A 223 3.60 6.15 22.78
N MET A 224 3.86 5.36 21.74
CA MET A 224 4.77 5.73 20.65
C MET A 224 4.36 7.04 19.95
N ALA A 225 3.06 7.25 19.76
CA ALA A 225 2.53 8.48 19.15
C ALA A 225 2.70 9.70 20.08
N ARG A 226 2.40 9.54 21.38
CA ARG A 226 2.59 10.61 22.40
C ARG A 226 4.03 11.02 22.56
N ASP A 227 4.98 10.07 22.49
CA ASP A 227 6.42 10.34 22.54
C ASP A 227 6.88 11.22 21.37
N ARG A 228 6.12 11.21 20.27
CA ARG A 228 6.31 12.08 19.10
C ARG A 228 5.44 13.35 19.13
N ASN A 229 4.72 13.61 20.23
CA ASN A 229 3.76 14.71 20.40
C ASN A 229 2.59 14.68 19.41
N LEU A 230 2.21 13.52 18.91
CA LEU A 230 1.06 13.34 18.02
C LEU A 230 -0.24 13.16 18.82
N GLY A 231 -1.32 13.74 18.30
CA GLY A 231 -2.67 13.48 18.81
C GLY A 231 -3.09 12.03 18.50
N VAL A 232 -3.47 11.26 19.53
CA VAL A 232 -3.82 9.85 19.34
C VAL A 232 -5.13 9.46 20.01
N THR A 233 -5.94 8.68 19.30
CA THR A 233 -7.15 8.02 19.80
C THR A 233 -6.95 6.49 19.76
N THR A 234 -7.43 5.79 20.80
CA THR A 234 -7.40 4.31 20.85
C THR A 234 -8.80 3.74 20.72
N ALA A 235 -8.94 2.65 19.97
CA ALA A 235 -10.22 1.97 19.81
C ALA A 235 -10.05 0.44 19.85
N VAL A 236 -10.98 -0.25 20.53
CA VAL A 236 -11.12 -1.71 20.45
C VAL A 236 -12.49 -2.01 19.87
N ARG A 237 -12.51 -2.75 18.78
CA ARG A 237 -13.72 -3.18 18.07
C ARG A 237 -13.89 -4.70 18.19
N ARG A 238 -15.06 -5.21 17.84
CA ARG A 238 -15.34 -6.65 17.82
C ARG A 238 -16.05 -7.02 16.52
N GLY A 239 -15.55 -8.04 15.85
CA GLY A 239 -16.12 -8.53 14.59
C GLY A 239 -15.06 -9.04 13.65
N ASN A 240 -15.40 -9.14 12.35
CA ASN A 240 -14.42 -9.48 11.33
C ASN A 240 -13.39 -8.34 11.20
N PRO A 241 -12.08 -8.61 11.34
CA PRO A 241 -11.07 -7.56 11.39
C PRO A 241 -11.10 -6.59 10.19
N ALA A 242 -11.17 -7.11 8.97
CA ALA A 242 -11.18 -6.25 7.78
C ALA A 242 -12.46 -5.40 7.68
N ASP A 243 -13.62 -5.97 8.01
CA ASP A 243 -14.88 -5.27 7.92
C ASP A 243 -15.00 -4.17 8.98
N GLU A 244 -14.57 -4.46 10.22
CA GLU A 244 -14.60 -3.48 11.31
C GLU A 244 -13.58 -2.36 11.11
N LEU A 245 -12.39 -2.68 10.56
CA LEU A 245 -11.42 -1.65 10.18
C LEU A 245 -11.95 -0.71 9.10
N LEU A 246 -12.55 -1.23 8.03
CA LEU A 246 -13.12 -0.42 6.97
C LEU A 246 -14.28 0.46 7.45
N LYS A 247 -15.14 -0.06 8.34
CA LYS A 247 -16.18 0.74 9.00
C LYS A 247 -15.59 1.84 9.86
N TYR A 248 -14.54 1.52 10.62
CA TYR A 248 -13.86 2.51 11.46
C TYR A 248 -13.25 3.63 10.62
N VAL A 249 -12.47 3.28 9.61
CA VAL A 249 -11.88 4.22 8.65
C VAL A 249 -12.90 5.23 8.13
N SER A 250 -14.05 4.73 7.66
CA SER A 250 -15.15 5.60 7.17
C SER A 250 -15.81 6.42 8.28
N SER A 251 -15.82 5.93 9.53
CA SER A 251 -16.49 6.63 10.64
C SER A 251 -15.70 7.80 11.21
N VAL A 252 -14.38 7.84 10.96
CA VAL A 252 -13.46 8.88 11.43
C VAL A 252 -12.94 9.78 10.31
N ASP A 253 -13.43 9.58 9.08
CA ASP A 253 -12.98 10.27 7.86
C ASP A 253 -11.44 10.23 7.74
N ALA A 254 -10.87 9.01 7.80
CA ALA A 254 -9.44 8.83 7.69
C ALA A 254 -8.94 8.99 6.25
N ASP A 255 -7.69 9.44 6.10
CA ASP A 255 -7.05 9.69 4.80
C ASP A 255 -6.07 8.59 4.42
N LEU A 256 -5.57 7.83 5.40
CA LEU A 256 -4.60 6.76 5.22
C LEU A 256 -4.84 5.63 6.23
N VAL A 257 -4.70 4.39 5.77
CA VAL A 257 -4.52 3.23 6.66
C VAL A 257 -3.07 2.78 6.57
N ALA A 258 -2.40 2.58 7.70
CA ALA A 258 -1.06 2.01 7.72
C ALA A 258 -1.04 0.73 8.53
N MET A 259 -0.65 -0.40 7.92
CA MET A 259 -0.74 -1.71 8.57
C MET A 259 0.36 -2.67 8.12
N GLY A 260 0.67 -3.64 8.96
CA GLY A 260 1.58 -4.72 8.63
C GLY A 260 1.06 -5.61 7.50
N THR A 261 1.95 -6.13 6.66
CA THR A 261 1.59 -7.11 5.61
C THR A 261 1.18 -8.46 6.22
N ARG A 262 1.60 -8.76 7.46
CA ARG A 262 1.35 -10.01 8.19
C ARG A 262 0.95 -9.73 9.62
N GLY A 263 0.12 -10.58 10.19
CA GLY A 263 -0.27 -10.56 11.59
C GLY A 263 0.16 -11.84 12.33
N ARG A 264 -0.29 -12.01 13.57
CA ARG A 264 0.06 -13.13 14.47
C ARG A 264 -0.21 -14.53 13.90
N SER A 265 -1.19 -14.68 13.03
CA SER A 265 -1.66 -15.99 12.52
C SER A 265 -0.88 -16.52 11.30
N VAL A 266 0.02 -15.74 10.74
CA VAL A 266 0.79 -16.15 9.56
C VAL A 266 2.13 -16.72 10.04
N GLY A 267 2.33 -18.03 9.80
CA GLY A 267 3.62 -18.69 10.05
C GLY A 267 4.76 -18.09 9.20
N SER A 268 5.96 -18.65 9.29
CA SER A 268 7.19 -18.14 8.67
C SER A 268 7.21 -18.10 7.12
N GLY A 269 6.08 -18.31 6.44
CA GLY A 269 5.96 -18.22 4.99
C GLY A 269 5.79 -16.78 4.49
N ARG A 270 6.31 -16.46 3.29
CA ARG A 270 6.04 -15.18 2.59
C ARG A 270 4.64 -15.21 1.99
N LEU A 271 3.62 -14.94 2.80
CA LEU A 271 2.22 -14.82 2.38
C LEU A 271 1.64 -13.50 2.91
N LEU A 272 0.85 -12.83 2.09
CA LEU A 272 0.10 -11.66 2.50
C LEU A 272 -1.01 -12.06 3.48
N GLY A 273 -1.12 -11.36 4.60
CA GLY A 273 -2.16 -11.59 5.60
C GLY A 273 -3.56 -11.39 5.04
N SER A 274 -4.50 -12.25 5.42
CA SER A 274 -5.87 -12.20 4.91
C SER A 274 -6.59 -10.89 5.22
N THR A 275 -6.33 -10.29 6.38
CA THR A 275 -6.87 -8.99 6.77
C THR A 275 -6.30 -7.90 5.87
N THR A 276 -4.97 -7.85 5.70
CA THR A 276 -4.30 -6.87 4.85
C THR A 276 -4.76 -6.98 3.40
N ALA A 277 -4.80 -8.19 2.84
CA ALA A 277 -5.30 -8.41 1.47
C ALA A 277 -6.74 -7.90 1.28
N ARG A 278 -7.62 -8.08 2.29
CA ARG A 278 -8.99 -7.58 2.23
C ARG A 278 -9.08 -6.07 2.38
N VAL A 279 -8.29 -5.48 3.29
CA VAL A 279 -8.27 -4.02 3.50
C VAL A 279 -7.73 -3.34 2.25
N VAL A 280 -6.58 -3.73 1.73
CA VAL A 280 -6.00 -3.18 0.49
C VAL A 280 -6.98 -3.23 -0.68
N ARG A 281 -7.69 -4.36 -0.83
CA ARG A 281 -8.65 -4.54 -1.92
C ARG A 281 -9.88 -3.67 -1.79
N ARG A 282 -10.36 -3.38 -0.57
CA ARG A 282 -11.68 -2.79 -0.31
C ARG A 282 -11.64 -1.37 0.24
N SER A 283 -10.48 -0.93 0.71
CA SER A 283 -10.32 0.42 1.27
C SER A 283 -10.68 1.49 0.24
N PRO A 284 -11.51 2.47 0.61
CA PRO A 284 -11.77 3.63 -0.26
C PRO A 284 -10.60 4.63 -0.27
N ILE A 285 -9.69 4.52 0.68
CA ILE A 285 -8.51 5.38 0.86
C ILE A 285 -7.22 4.57 0.70
N PRO A 286 -6.07 5.22 0.47
CA PRO A 286 -4.79 4.55 0.35
C PRO A 286 -4.43 3.67 1.55
N VAL A 287 -3.70 2.58 1.30
CA VAL A 287 -3.21 1.67 2.33
C VAL A 287 -1.69 1.56 2.23
N LEU A 288 -1.00 2.01 3.25
CA LEU A 288 0.45 1.84 3.44
C LEU A 288 0.68 0.48 4.12
N SER A 289 1.26 -0.44 3.38
CA SER A 289 1.58 -1.79 3.87
C SER A 289 3.06 -1.90 4.17
N VAL A 290 3.41 -2.36 5.37
CA VAL A 290 4.79 -2.49 5.88
C VAL A 290 5.08 -3.95 6.19
N THR A 291 6.24 -4.45 5.77
CA THR A 291 6.66 -5.85 5.97
C THR A 291 7.40 -6.09 7.28
#